data_d670fa58e903691ee4fbf36b57e81b6b
#
_entry.id   d670fa58e903691ee4fbf36b57e81b6b
#
_cell.length_a   1.000
_cell.length_b   1.000
_cell.length_c   1.000
_cell.angle_alpha   90.00
_cell.angle_beta   90.00
_cell.angle_gamma   90.00
#
_symmetry.space_group_name_H-M   'P 1'
#
loop_
_entity.id
_entity.type
_entity.pdbx_description
1 polymer ?
#
loop_
_entity_poly.entity_id
_entity_poly.type
_entity_poly.pdbx_seq_one_letter_code
_entity_poly.pdbx_strand_id
1 'polypeptide(L)'
;MRTKLLILTFFLLLSCSLKKEEQISYEYKNDYWTDNFDEIKLVMSYVLSSEDYYKMIEMNDEEKIEFLDNYWNHLDPNQDTQNNELLDELNNRVLESKELFSNFDIGLLSDRAKIYIIYGPPNNEYKTYLDNYELIIWNYETGYEFRFISDTFGQYKISN
;
A
#
# COMPACT_ATOMS: atom_id res chain seq x y z
N MET A 1 -10.00 -73.75 8.47
CA MET A 1 -9.96 -72.71 7.44
C MET A 1 -10.02 -71.35 8.14
N ARG A 2 -8.93 -70.61 8.12
CA ARG A 2 -8.77 -69.30 8.79
C ARG A 2 -8.92 -68.19 7.77
N THR A 3 -10.04 -67.53 7.81
CA THR A 3 -10.29 -66.33 7.01
C THR A 3 -9.64 -65.12 7.69
N LYS A 4 -8.58 -64.65 7.08
CA LYS A 4 -7.92 -63.40 7.50
C LYS A 4 -8.77 -62.21 7.04
N LEU A 5 -9.38 -61.49 8.00
CA LEU A 5 -10.03 -60.22 7.76
C LEU A 5 -8.93 -59.16 7.58
N LEU A 6 -8.77 -58.71 6.35
CA LEU A 6 -7.91 -57.55 6.02
C LEU A 6 -8.68 -56.26 6.35
N ILE A 7 -8.32 -55.66 7.48
CA ILE A 7 -8.75 -54.31 7.82
C ILE A 7 -7.94 -53.31 7.01
N LEU A 8 -8.57 -52.84 5.95
CA LEU A 8 -8.01 -51.77 5.12
C LEU A 8 -8.24 -50.45 5.86
N THR A 9 -7.25 -50.02 6.65
CA THR A 9 -7.23 -48.70 7.24
C THR A 9 -7.05 -47.67 6.14
N PHE A 10 -8.17 -47.07 5.74
CA PHE A 10 -8.20 -45.93 4.84
C PHE A 10 -7.69 -44.69 5.62
N PHE A 11 -6.40 -44.44 5.51
CA PHE A 11 -5.82 -43.19 5.98
C PHE A 11 -6.31 -42.09 5.05
N LEU A 12 -7.40 -41.40 5.43
CA LEU A 12 -7.75 -40.10 4.90
C LEU A 12 -6.65 -39.12 5.30
N LEU A 13 -5.67 -38.98 4.41
CA LEU A 13 -4.77 -37.84 4.43
C LEU A 13 -5.64 -36.60 4.12
N LEU A 14 -6.17 -35.99 5.16
CA LEU A 14 -6.59 -34.60 5.09
C LEU A 14 -5.31 -33.79 4.82
N SER A 15 -5.00 -33.69 3.54
CA SER A 15 -4.14 -32.65 3.03
C SER A 15 -4.84 -31.34 3.28
N CYS A 16 -4.65 -30.82 4.49
CA CYS A 16 -4.89 -29.42 4.77
C CYS A 16 -3.90 -28.68 3.87
N SER A 17 -4.32 -28.39 2.65
CA SER A 17 -3.64 -27.44 1.80
C SER A 17 -3.78 -26.10 2.52
N LEU A 18 -2.81 -25.84 3.41
CA LEU A 18 -2.50 -24.48 3.81
C LEU A 18 -2.21 -23.77 2.49
N LYS A 19 -3.18 -23.02 1.99
CA LYS A 19 -2.87 -21.94 1.06
C LYS A 19 -1.84 -21.11 1.81
N LYS A 20 -0.58 -21.32 1.46
CA LYS A 20 0.47 -20.35 1.71
C LYS A 20 -0.06 -19.11 1.04
N GLU A 21 -0.55 -18.16 1.81
CA GLU A 21 -0.71 -16.80 1.30
C GLU A 21 0.65 -16.50 0.71
N GLU A 22 0.73 -16.48 -0.60
CA GLU A 22 1.85 -15.93 -1.31
C GLU A 22 1.87 -14.49 -0.86
N GLN A 23 2.68 -14.22 0.13
CA GLN A 23 3.08 -12.88 0.48
C GLN A 23 3.74 -12.38 -0.80
N ILE A 24 2.98 -11.60 -1.55
CA ILE A 24 3.48 -10.96 -2.77
C ILE A 24 4.51 -9.98 -2.25
N SER A 25 5.75 -10.43 -2.11
CA SER A 25 6.87 -9.54 -1.93
C SER A 25 6.96 -8.77 -3.25
N TYR A 26 6.44 -7.57 -3.25
CA TYR A 26 6.73 -6.62 -4.32
C TYR A 26 8.20 -6.26 -4.14
N GLU A 27 9.05 -7.14 -4.63
CA GLU A 27 10.38 -6.73 -4.99
C GLU A 27 10.20 -5.59 -5.98
N TYR A 28 10.60 -4.39 -5.63
CA TYR A 28 10.82 -3.32 -6.57
C TYR A 28 11.97 -3.76 -7.47
N LYS A 29 11.64 -4.64 -8.42
CA LYS A 29 12.54 -4.98 -9.51
C LYS A 29 12.58 -3.80 -10.43
N ASN A 30 13.70 -3.59 -11.07
CA ASN A 30 13.85 -2.60 -12.11
C ASN A 30 12.69 -2.63 -13.12
N ASP A 31 12.14 -3.82 -13.41
CA ASP A 31 10.99 -4.03 -14.28
C ASP A 31 9.71 -3.36 -13.78
N TYR A 32 9.43 -3.36 -12.47
CA TYR A 32 8.25 -2.70 -11.90
C TYR A 32 8.33 -1.18 -12.04
N TRP A 33 9.50 -0.59 -11.81
CA TRP A 33 9.71 0.84 -11.96
C TRP A 33 9.53 1.30 -13.41
N THR A 34 9.91 0.49 -14.37
CA THR A 34 9.80 0.80 -15.79
C THR A 34 8.36 0.70 -16.28
N ASP A 35 7.63 -0.35 -15.88
CA ASP A 35 6.28 -0.64 -16.37
C ASP A 35 5.18 0.24 -15.76
N ASN A 36 5.43 0.78 -14.55
CA ASN A 36 4.44 1.55 -13.78
C ASN A 36 4.93 2.96 -13.43
N PHE A 37 5.70 3.58 -14.32
CA PHE A 37 6.39 4.82 -14.00
C PHE A 37 5.44 5.97 -13.59
N ASP A 38 4.26 6.09 -14.21
CA ASP A 38 3.30 7.14 -13.85
C ASP A 38 2.74 6.96 -12.43
N GLU A 39 2.53 5.71 -12.01
CA GLU A 39 2.11 5.38 -10.65
C GLU A 39 3.22 5.65 -9.64
N ILE A 40 4.44 5.23 -9.95
CA ILE A 40 5.63 5.50 -9.13
C ILE A 40 5.82 6.99 -8.96
N LYS A 41 5.78 7.75 -10.04
CA LYS A 41 5.88 9.21 -10.04
C LYS A 41 4.80 9.86 -9.16
N LEU A 42 3.56 9.37 -9.24
CA LEU A 42 2.49 9.83 -8.38
C LEU A 42 2.77 9.56 -6.90
N VAL A 43 3.11 8.32 -6.55
CA VAL A 43 3.41 7.93 -5.17
C VAL A 43 4.62 8.70 -4.64
N MET A 44 5.68 8.83 -5.43
CA MET A 44 6.87 9.57 -5.04
C MET A 44 6.61 11.06 -4.87
N SER A 45 5.60 11.63 -5.55
CA SER A 45 5.16 13.02 -5.28
C SER A 45 4.59 13.23 -3.87
N TYR A 46 4.17 12.16 -3.20
CA TYR A 46 3.69 12.19 -1.82
C TYR A 46 4.80 12.00 -0.79
N VAL A 47 5.85 11.29 -1.16
CA VAL A 47 6.90 10.81 -0.25
C VAL A 47 8.15 11.68 -0.28
N LEU A 48 8.57 12.09 -1.47
CA LEU A 48 9.77 12.91 -1.65
C LEU A 48 9.56 14.36 -1.20
N SER A 49 10.66 15.01 -0.84
CA SER A 49 10.67 16.46 -0.77
C SER A 49 10.34 17.05 -2.15
N SER A 50 9.79 18.27 -2.19
CA SER A 50 9.52 18.93 -3.48
C SER A 50 10.77 19.06 -4.33
N GLU A 51 11.92 19.34 -3.72
CA GLU A 51 13.22 19.47 -4.41
C GLU A 51 13.63 18.15 -5.05
N ASP A 52 13.61 17.05 -4.28
CA ASP A 52 13.99 15.72 -4.78
C ASP A 52 13.01 15.21 -5.84
N TYR A 53 11.72 15.49 -5.68
CA TYR A 53 10.71 15.12 -6.67
C TYR A 53 10.96 15.82 -8.01
N TYR A 54 11.15 17.15 -8.01
CA TYR A 54 11.43 17.87 -9.24
C TYR A 54 12.75 17.45 -9.88
N LYS A 55 13.77 17.16 -9.08
CA LYS A 55 15.03 16.61 -9.58
C LYS A 55 14.80 15.24 -10.25
N MET A 56 14.05 14.35 -9.61
CA MET A 56 13.76 13.01 -10.14
C MET A 56 13.01 13.08 -11.49
N ILE A 57 12.00 13.93 -11.64
CA ILE A 57 11.20 13.98 -12.87
C ILE A 57 11.97 14.51 -14.09
N GLU A 58 13.05 15.27 -13.89
CA GLU A 58 13.93 15.79 -14.95
C GLU A 58 14.97 14.75 -15.42
N MET A 59 15.21 13.68 -14.69
CA MET A 59 16.15 12.62 -15.03
C MET A 59 15.62 11.75 -16.16
N ASN A 60 16.51 11.09 -16.90
CA ASN A 60 16.13 9.99 -17.78
C ASN A 60 15.76 8.74 -16.96
N ASP A 61 15.25 7.68 -17.62
CA ASP A 61 14.69 6.52 -16.90
C ASP A 61 15.76 5.73 -16.14
N GLU A 62 16.98 5.61 -16.68
CA GLU A 62 18.08 4.93 -15.98
C GLU A 62 18.53 5.71 -14.74
N GLU A 63 18.66 7.02 -14.86
CA GLU A 63 18.99 7.91 -13.73
C GLU A 63 17.90 7.91 -12.66
N LYS A 64 16.61 7.80 -13.04
CA LYS A 64 15.50 7.70 -12.10
C LYS A 64 15.55 6.42 -11.28
N ILE A 65 15.83 5.30 -11.94
CA ILE A 65 15.97 4.00 -11.27
C ILE A 65 17.11 4.08 -10.26
N GLU A 66 18.28 4.54 -10.67
CA GLU A 66 19.44 4.69 -9.78
C GLU A 66 19.14 5.63 -8.60
N PHE A 67 18.46 6.75 -8.86
CA PHE A 67 18.07 7.70 -7.81
C PHE A 67 17.14 7.04 -6.78
N LEU A 68 16.13 6.30 -7.23
CA LEU A 68 15.16 5.66 -6.36
C LEU A 68 15.78 4.50 -5.58
N ASP A 69 16.62 3.69 -6.20
CA ASP A 69 17.37 2.64 -5.53
C ASP A 69 18.25 3.21 -4.41
N ASN A 70 18.98 4.27 -4.72
CA ASN A 70 19.82 4.95 -3.72
C ASN A 70 18.97 5.57 -2.59
N TYR A 71 17.84 6.18 -2.90
CA TYR A 71 16.93 6.76 -1.93
C TYR A 71 16.41 5.71 -0.94
N TRP A 72 15.90 4.58 -1.44
CA TRP A 72 15.38 3.51 -0.59
C TRP A 72 16.46 2.79 0.18
N ASN A 73 17.61 2.51 -0.43
CA ASN A 73 18.75 1.91 0.26
C ASN A 73 19.25 2.79 1.41
N HIS A 74 19.19 4.11 1.26
CA HIS A 74 19.59 5.04 2.33
C HIS A 74 18.58 5.03 3.50
N LEU A 75 17.31 4.81 3.22
CA LEU A 75 16.24 4.78 4.21
C LEU A 75 15.98 3.39 4.79
N ASP A 76 16.68 2.37 4.33
CA ASP A 76 16.55 1.01 4.81
C ASP A 76 16.86 0.93 6.32
N PRO A 77 15.89 0.54 7.16
CA PRO A 77 16.09 0.49 8.61
C PRO A 77 16.99 -0.66 9.05
N ASN A 78 17.18 -1.68 8.20
CA ASN A 78 17.97 -2.86 8.51
C ASN A 78 18.73 -3.39 7.30
N GLN A 79 19.88 -2.82 7.02
CA GLN A 79 20.74 -3.20 5.89
C GLN A 79 21.31 -4.62 5.96
N ASP A 80 21.08 -5.35 7.06
CA ASP A 80 21.49 -6.76 7.20
C ASP A 80 20.46 -7.73 6.61
N THR A 81 19.27 -7.24 6.23
CA THR A 81 18.23 -8.03 5.56
C THR A 81 18.27 -7.84 4.05
N GLN A 82 17.64 -8.75 3.29
CA GLN A 82 17.54 -8.62 1.83
C GLN A 82 16.40 -7.68 1.40
N ASN A 83 15.47 -7.42 2.30
CA ASN A 83 14.27 -6.64 2.03
C ASN A 83 14.39 -5.30 2.75
N ASN A 84 13.96 -4.25 2.10
CA ASN A 84 13.79 -2.96 2.73
C ASN A 84 12.38 -2.88 3.33
N GLU A 85 12.27 -3.01 4.65
CA GLU A 85 10.98 -3.09 5.36
C GLU A 85 10.16 -1.79 5.19
N LEU A 86 10.82 -0.64 5.05
CA LEU A 86 10.13 0.62 4.83
C LEU A 86 9.50 0.68 3.43
N LEU A 87 10.20 0.17 2.44
CA LEU A 87 9.72 0.08 1.07
C LEU A 87 8.58 -0.93 0.95
N ASP A 88 8.70 -2.09 1.61
CA ASP A 88 7.64 -3.11 1.67
C ASP A 88 6.37 -2.54 2.31
N GLU A 89 6.51 -1.77 3.39
CA GLU A 89 5.38 -1.10 4.04
C GLU A 89 4.72 -0.07 3.12
N LEU A 90 5.50 0.74 2.41
CA LEU A 90 4.96 1.69 1.43
C LEU A 90 4.17 0.96 0.34
N ASN A 91 4.71 -0.15 -0.18
CA ASN A 91 4.05 -0.96 -1.19
C ASN A 91 2.70 -1.49 -0.73
N ASN A 92 2.66 -2.02 0.49
CA ASN A 92 1.43 -2.51 1.08
C ASN A 92 0.39 -1.38 1.18
N ARG A 93 0.78 -0.20 1.65
CA ARG A 93 -0.12 0.96 1.73
C ARG A 93 -0.63 1.42 0.37
N VAL A 94 0.21 1.39 -0.66
CA VAL A 94 -0.20 1.73 -2.03
C VAL A 94 -1.26 0.75 -2.55
N LEU A 95 -1.05 -0.55 -2.33
CA LEU A 95 -1.99 -1.59 -2.74
C LEU A 95 -3.33 -1.48 -2.01
N GLU A 96 -3.29 -1.36 -0.69
CA GLU A 96 -4.47 -1.16 0.14
C GLU A 96 -5.23 0.11 -0.27
N SER A 97 -4.51 1.20 -0.57
CA SER A 97 -5.13 2.44 -1.05
C SER A 97 -5.85 2.26 -2.38
N LYS A 98 -5.31 1.45 -3.29
CA LYS A 98 -5.98 1.12 -4.56
C LYS A 98 -7.30 0.39 -4.31
N GLU A 99 -7.33 -0.55 -3.37
CA GLU A 99 -8.54 -1.29 -3.04
C GLU A 99 -9.57 -0.42 -2.32
N LEU A 100 -9.14 0.32 -1.31
CA LEU A 100 -10.01 1.10 -0.44
C LEU A 100 -10.68 2.29 -1.14
N PHE A 101 -9.96 2.94 -2.06
CA PHE A 101 -10.38 4.24 -2.62
C PHE A 101 -10.75 4.19 -4.10
N SER A 102 -10.88 3.00 -4.70
CA SER A 102 -11.20 2.86 -6.14
C SER A 102 -12.66 3.08 -6.51
N ASN A 103 -13.60 2.82 -5.59
CA ASN A 103 -15.02 2.72 -5.94
C ASN A 103 -15.78 4.05 -5.88
N PHE A 104 -15.42 4.96 -4.99
CA PHE A 104 -16.11 6.24 -4.75
C PHE A 104 -15.15 7.43 -4.73
N ASP A 105 -13.88 7.15 -4.95
CA ASP A 105 -12.81 8.13 -5.00
C ASP A 105 -11.97 7.90 -6.26
N ILE A 106 -11.06 8.80 -6.56
CA ILE A 106 -10.19 8.72 -7.75
C ILE A 106 -8.95 7.84 -7.52
N GLY A 107 -9.09 6.78 -6.71
CA GLY A 107 -8.01 5.85 -6.40
C GLY A 107 -6.81 6.54 -5.76
N LEU A 108 -5.62 6.27 -6.27
CA LEU A 108 -4.37 6.85 -5.74
C LEU A 108 -4.30 8.38 -5.82
N LEU A 109 -5.10 9.02 -6.68
CA LEU A 109 -5.17 10.48 -6.78
C LEU A 109 -6.03 11.12 -5.68
N SER A 110 -6.73 10.33 -4.87
CA SER A 110 -7.58 10.86 -3.81
C SER A 110 -6.77 11.41 -2.63
N ASP A 111 -7.33 12.40 -1.95
CA ASP A 111 -6.72 12.95 -0.75
C ASP A 111 -6.61 11.90 0.36
N ARG A 112 -7.57 10.94 0.44
CA ARG A 112 -7.51 9.83 1.39
C ARG A 112 -6.37 8.88 1.09
N ALA A 113 -6.17 8.49 -0.18
CA ALA A 113 -5.05 7.64 -0.57
C ALA A 113 -3.70 8.30 -0.24
N LYS A 114 -3.57 9.58 -0.53
CA LYS A 114 -2.35 10.33 -0.18
C LYS A 114 -2.04 10.26 1.31
N ILE A 115 -3.01 10.53 2.18
CA ILE A 115 -2.81 10.47 3.63
C ILE A 115 -2.53 9.04 4.09
N TYR A 116 -3.24 8.05 3.55
CA TYR A 116 -3.03 6.63 3.87
C TYR A 116 -1.63 6.15 3.49
N ILE A 117 -1.14 6.53 2.32
CA ILE A 117 0.21 6.18 1.85
C ILE A 117 1.27 6.77 2.77
N ILE A 118 1.12 8.04 3.17
CA ILE A 118 2.11 8.73 4.01
C ILE A 118 2.09 8.21 5.45
N TYR A 119 0.89 8.10 6.06
CA TYR A 119 0.75 7.86 7.50
C TYR A 119 0.29 6.44 7.85
N GLY A 120 -0.08 5.63 6.86
CA GLY A 120 -0.69 4.31 7.08
C GLY A 120 -2.17 4.39 7.45
N PRO A 121 -2.74 3.26 7.88
CA PRO A 121 -4.14 3.22 8.34
C PRO A 121 -4.33 4.10 9.58
N PRO A 122 -5.47 4.82 9.68
CA PRO A 122 -5.77 5.59 10.88
C PRO A 122 -6.02 4.67 12.09
N ASN A 123 -5.64 5.12 13.28
CA ASN A 123 -5.95 4.40 14.52
C ASN A 123 -7.46 4.40 14.81
N ASN A 124 -8.15 5.49 14.43
CA ASN A 124 -9.60 5.59 14.56
C ASN A 124 -10.17 6.36 13.37
N GLU A 125 -11.30 5.85 12.85
CA GLU A 125 -12.11 6.52 11.83
C GLU A 125 -13.49 6.84 12.40
N TYR A 126 -13.92 8.08 12.24
CA TYR A 126 -15.26 8.54 12.60
C TYR A 126 -15.95 9.08 11.36
N LYS A 127 -17.24 8.73 11.20
CA LYS A 127 -18.10 9.23 10.13
C LYS A 127 -19.23 10.04 10.72
N THR A 128 -19.46 11.21 10.17
CA THR A 128 -20.56 12.10 10.53
C THR A 128 -20.99 12.89 9.31
N TYR A 129 -21.91 13.84 9.50
CA TYR A 129 -22.37 14.71 8.43
C TYR A 129 -22.17 16.17 8.83
N LEU A 130 -21.70 16.94 7.87
CA LEU A 130 -21.68 18.41 7.96
C LEU A 130 -22.63 18.93 6.87
N ASP A 131 -23.76 19.47 7.29
CA ASP A 131 -24.88 19.77 6.41
C ASP A 131 -25.36 18.51 5.66
N ASN A 132 -25.22 18.48 4.33
CA ASN A 132 -25.62 17.35 3.50
C ASN A 132 -24.41 16.51 3.01
N TYR A 133 -23.22 16.81 3.49
CA TYR A 133 -21.98 16.14 3.05
C TYR A 133 -21.50 15.19 4.14
N GLU A 134 -21.04 14.02 3.73
CA GLU A 134 -20.39 13.09 4.66
C GLU A 134 -19.01 13.64 5.04
N LEU A 135 -18.72 13.64 6.34
CA LEU A 135 -17.44 14.01 6.91
C LEU A 135 -16.80 12.78 7.54
N ILE A 136 -15.62 12.41 7.06
CA ILE A 136 -14.77 11.36 7.62
C ILE A 136 -13.63 12.03 8.38
N ILE A 137 -13.38 11.57 9.61
CA ILE A 137 -12.29 12.07 10.46
C ILE A 137 -11.38 10.89 10.79
N TRP A 138 -10.11 11.04 10.45
CA TRP A 138 -9.05 10.09 10.76
C TRP A 138 -8.15 10.62 11.87
N ASN A 139 -7.98 9.82 12.93
CA ASN A 139 -7.09 10.15 14.03
C ASN A 139 -5.92 9.17 14.09
N TYR A 140 -4.74 9.69 14.35
CA TYR A 140 -3.49 8.97 14.49
C TYR A 140 -2.93 9.12 15.91
N GLU A 141 -2.27 8.09 16.43
CA GLU A 141 -1.61 8.14 17.77
C GLU A 141 -0.55 9.23 17.87
N THR A 142 0.02 9.64 16.75
CA THR A 142 0.95 10.77 16.65
C THR A 142 0.32 12.13 16.97
N GLY A 143 -1.02 12.15 17.14
CA GLY A 143 -1.79 13.38 17.38
C GLY A 143 -2.27 14.09 16.11
N TYR A 144 -1.95 13.55 14.93
CA TYR A 144 -2.52 14.07 13.69
C TYR A 144 -3.99 13.71 13.56
N GLU A 145 -4.77 14.67 13.07
CA GLU A 145 -6.16 14.51 12.68
C GLU A 145 -6.34 15.02 11.26
N PHE A 146 -6.95 14.20 10.40
CA PHE A 146 -7.30 14.59 9.03
C PHE A 146 -8.80 14.47 8.85
N ARG A 147 -9.39 15.50 8.23
CA ARG A 147 -10.81 15.57 7.93
C ARG A 147 -11.02 15.55 6.44
N PHE A 148 -11.96 14.73 5.98
CA PHE A 148 -12.31 14.59 4.57
C PHE A 148 -13.79 14.82 4.41
N ILE A 149 -14.16 15.76 3.56
CA ILE A 149 -15.54 16.05 3.22
C ILE A 149 -15.87 15.53 1.83
N SER A 150 -17.02 14.84 1.69
CA SER A 150 -17.47 14.38 0.39
C SER A 150 -17.96 15.55 -0.46
N ASP A 151 -17.68 15.52 -1.76
CA ASP A 151 -18.31 16.40 -2.72
C ASP A 151 -19.64 15.80 -3.24
N THR A 152 -20.27 16.47 -4.18
CA THR A 152 -21.53 16.03 -4.81
C THR A 152 -21.39 14.78 -5.66
N PHE A 153 -20.17 14.38 -6.00
CA PHE A 153 -19.84 13.18 -6.78
C PHE A 153 -19.37 12.02 -5.90
N GLY A 154 -19.33 12.22 -4.58
CA GLY A 154 -18.86 11.22 -3.62
C GLY A 154 -17.34 11.15 -3.49
N GLN A 155 -16.59 12.10 -4.06
CA GLN A 155 -15.15 12.22 -3.85
C GLN A 155 -14.87 12.96 -2.55
N TYR A 156 -13.88 12.48 -1.80
CA TYR A 156 -13.50 13.06 -0.53
C TYR A 156 -12.28 13.97 -0.68
N LYS A 157 -12.44 15.20 -0.22
CA LYS A 157 -11.39 16.22 -0.20
C LYS A 157 -10.99 16.56 1.22
N ILE A 158 -9.69 16.78 1.42
CA ILE A 158 -9.19 17.20 2.73
C ILE A 158 -9.81 18.56 3.10
N SER A 159 -10.32 18.64 4.32
CA SER A 159 -10.92 19.86 4.87
C SER A 159 -10.05 20.35 6.03
N ASN A 160 -9.65 21.59 5.97
CA ASN A 160 -8.87 22.23 7.05
C ASN A 160 -9.80 22.71 8.17
#